data_ee0195ba3c0a39ac4b8be80043a3403b
#
_entry.id   ee0195ba3c0a39ac4b8be80043a3403b
#
_cell.length_a   1.000
_cell.length_b   1.000
_cell.length_c   1.000
_cell.angle_alpha   90.00
_cell.angle_beta   90.00
_cell.angle_gamma   90.00
#
_symmetry.space_group_name_H-M   'P 1'
#
loop_
_entity.id
_entity.type
_entity.pdbx_description
1 polymer ?
#
loop_
_entity_poly.entity_id
_entity_poly.type
_entity_poly.pdbx_seq_one_letter_code
_entity_poly.pdbx_strand_id
1 'polypeptide(L)'
;MLEDEIKKTIKRQKSILLLGPRQTGKSTLIKRLESNLFISLTDPKTRQRYEKNPELLDGEIKTFTATKKIKLPLIVIDEVQKVPVLLDVAQEIIDNHEGIFIFTGSSARKLRRESNVNLLPGRVISLRLDPLIISEIKSKELLDILMYGSLPGIVNLPQSKLKEEELESYVTTYLEEEVRSEAIVRNLGPFGRFLELAASESGSIINLRKLSQEIGVSHTTIASYFQILEDCLIIERIEPITKSKTRKKLTKAEKYLFFDLGVRRVAAREGIQQPRERLGMLFEQFIGLELIRCSRMKSRKFKLRFWRDPDGPEVDWIIDNGDSYVPIETKWTDSPTKSDIKHLKVFLDEYKNSKAGYLICQTPRKVMLDKNIFAMPWQDANSLITSE
;
A
#
# COMPACT_ATOMS: atom_id res chain seq x y z
N MET A 1 1.33 15.71 -5.73
CA MET A 1 -0.04 15.15 -5.88
C MET A 1 -0.71 14.89 -4.54
N LEU A 2 -0.20 14.02 -3.65
CA LEU A 2 -0.83 13.80 -2.33
C LEU A 2 -0.81 15.07 -1.46
N GLU A 3 0.28 15.85 -1.49
CA GLU A 3 0.37 17.14 -0.81
C GLU A 3 -0.73 18.11 -1.27
N ASP A 4 -1.04 18.13 -2.57
CA ASP A 4 -2.10 18.98 -3.11
C ASP A 4 -3.48 18.52 -2.64
N GLU A 5 -3.71 17.20 -2.54
CA GLU A 5 -4.96 16.65 -2.01
C GLU A 5 -5.13 16.98 -0.52
N ILE A 6 -4.04 16.88 0.26
CA ILE A 6 -4.02 17.32 1.66
C ILE A 6 -4.39 18.80 1.76
N LYS A 7 -3.73 19.67 0.98
CA LYS A 7 -4.01 21.12 0.96
C LYS A 7 -5.45 21.45 0.56
N LYS A 8 -6.00 20.75 -0.43
CA LYS A 8 -7.42 20.87 -0.85
C LYS A 8 -8.36 20.45 0.28
N THR A 9 -8.04 19.38 0.98
CA THR A 9 -8.86 18.84 2.09
C THR A 9 -8.86 19.84 3.27
N ILE A 10 -7.71 20.38 3.63
CA ILE A 10 -7.60 21.41 4.67
C ILE A 10 -8.39 22.67 4.30
N LYS A 11 -8.32 23.13 3.03
CA LYS A 11 -9.13 24.28 2.56
C LYS A 11 -10.63 24.06 2.70
N ARG A 12 -11.09 22.80 2.66
CA ARG A 12 -12.49 22.40 2.91
C ARG A 12 -12.81 22.23 4.40
N GLN A 13 -11.89 22.62 5.27
CA GLN A 13 -11.99 22.50 6.74
C GLN A 13 -12.27 21.05 7.20
N LYS A 14 -11.66 20.06 6.50
CA LYS A 14 -11.76 18.66 6.86
C LYS A 14 -10.45 18.17 7.46
N SER A 15 -10.55 17.45 8.56
CA SER A 15 -9.43 16.78 9.19
C SER A 15 -8.99 15.55 8.38
N ILE A 16 -7.76 15.11 8.57
CA ILE A 16 -7.13 14.05 7.77
C ILE A 16 -6.53 13.01 8.70
N LEU A 17 -6.71 11.74 8.34
CA LEU A 17 -5.97 10.61 8.88
C LEU A 17 -5.02 10.09 7.79
N LEU A 18 -3.72 10.42 7.90
CA LEU A 18 -2.68 10.03 6.97
C LEU A 18 -2.00 8.75 7.45
N LEU A 19 -2.37 7.62 6.89
CA LEU A 19 -1.77 6.32 7.16
C LEU A 19 -0.68 5.97 6.13
N GLY A 20 0.18 5.03 6.46
CA GLY A 20 1.17 4.49 5.53
C GLY A 20 2.25 3.69 6.25
N PRO A 21 2.91 2.73 5.58
CA PRO A 21 4.02 1.99 6.15
C PRO A 21 5.10 2.93 6.70
N ARG A 22 5.97 2.42 7.56
CA ARG A 22 7.11 3.20 8.03
C ARG A 22 8.04 3.56 6.88
N GLN A 23 8.80 4.66 7.02
CA GLN A 23 9.76 5.18 6.04
C GLN A 23 9.18 5.58 4.67
N THR A 24 7.87 5.67 4.51
CA THR A 24 7.23 6.22 3.30
C THR A 24 7.29 7.74 3.20
N GLY A 25 7.80 8.44 4.22
CA GLY A 25 7.99 9.89 4.20
C GLY A 25 6.84 10.70 4.85
N LYS A 26 5.95 10.09 5.65
CA LYS A 26 4.83 10.77 6.33
C LYS A 26 5.29 12.02 7.10
N SER A 27 6.23 11.86 8.03
CA SER A 27 6.73 12.97 8.85
C SER A 27 7.44 14.05 8.01
N THR A 28 8.08 13.68 6.90
CA THR A 28 8.66 14.64 5.96
C THR A 28 7.58 15.43 5.24
N LEU A 29 6.52 14.76 4.80
CA LEU A 29 5.40 15.40 4.11
C LEU A 29 4.66 16.39 5.03
N ILE A 30 4.30 15.96 6.25
CA ILE A 30 3.55 16.81 7.18
C ILE A 30 4.36 18.00 7.70
N LYS A 31 5.69 17.87 7.82
CA LYS A 31 6.56 19.02 8.19
C LYS A 31 6.62 20.11 7.13
N ARG A 32 6.28 19.81 5.87
CA ARG A 32 6.16 20.82 4.79
C ARG A 32 4.84 21.58 4.83
N LEU A 33 3.87 21.05 5.56
CA LEU A 33 2.59 21.71 5.76
C LEU A 33 2.79 22.70 6.92
N GLU A 34 2.53 23.96 6.67
CA GLU A 34 2.64 25.03 7.69
C GLU A 34 1.54 24.86 8.75
N SER A 35 1.77 23.92 9.69
CA SER A 35 0.86 23.69 10.80
C SER A 35 1.04 24.74 11.90
N ASN A 36 -0.03 25.07 12.58
CA ASN A 36 -0.02 26.00 13.71
C ASN A 36 0.51 25.34 14.99
N LEU A 37 0.20 24.05 15.18
CA LEU A 37 0.66 23.25 16.30
C LEU A 37 1.11 21.88 15.81
N PHE A 38 2.31 21.44 16.20
CA PHE A 38 2.87 20.14 15.83
C PHE A 38 3.21 19.35 17.09
N ILE A 39 2.54 18.21 17.28
CA ILE A 39 2.69 17.30 18.41
C ILE A 39 3.24 15.99 17.92
N SER A 40 4.48 15.64 18.30
CA SER A 40 5.08 14.35 17.95
C SER A 40 5.03 13.40 19.15
N LEU A 41 4.26 12.33 19.01
CA LEU A 41 4.18 11.28 20.01
C LEU A 41 5.33 10.26 19.91
N THR A 42 6.29 10.50 19.01
CA THR A 42 7.56 9.76 18.98
C THR A 42 8.46 10.18 20.14
N ASP A 43 8.35 11.43 20.60
CA ASP A 43 9.06 11.89 21.81
C ASP A 43 8.45 11.25 23.07
N PRO A 44 9.27 10.51 23.87
CA PRO A 44 8.77 9.83 25.07
C PRO A 44 8.15 10.78 26.11
N LYS A 45 8.69 11.99 26.27
CA LYS A 45 8.19 12.97 27.26
C LYS A 45 6.82 13.49 26.85
N THR A 46 6.67 13.88 25.58
CA THR A 46 5.40 14.33 25.01
C THR A 46 4.36 13.23 25.08
N ARG A 47 4.72 11.98 24.72
CA ARG A 47 3.85 10.84 24.81
C ARG A 47 3.36 10.62 26.24
N GLN A 48 4.26 10.49 27.21
CA GLN A 48 3.92 10.26 28.62
C GLN A 48 3.02 11.37 29.19
N ARG A 49 3.21 12.61 28.75
CA ARG A 49 2.39 13.75 29.16
C ARG A 49 0.93 13.57 28.74
N TYR A 50 0.69 13.21 27.49
CA TYR A 50 -0.67 12.99 26.98
C TYR A 50 -1.28 11.63 27.38
N GLU A 51 -0.47 10.60 27.64
CA GLU A 51 -0.96 9.36 28.25
C GLU A 51 -1.55 9.60 29.63
N LYS A 52 -0.92 10.48 30.43
CA LYS A 52 -1.39 10.81 31.79
C LYS A 52 -2.61 11.75 31.77
N ASN A 53 -2.57 12.75 30.90
CA ASN A 53 -3.60 13.80 30.87
C ASN A 53 -3.95 14.16 29.41
N PRO A 54 -4.81 13.39 28.73
CA PRO A 54 -5.20 13.67 27.33
C PRO A 54 -5.90 15.03 27.16
N GLU A 55 -6.63 15.47 28.18
CA GLU A 55 -7.37 16.74 28.21
C GLU A 55 -6.47 18.00 28.06
N LEU A 56 -5.16 17.84 28.29
CA LEU A 56 -4.21 18.94 28.05
C LEU A 56 -4.24 19.42 26.60
N LEU A 57 -4.57 18.55 25.64
CA LEU A 57 -4.66 18.90 24.22
C LEU A 57 -5.67 20.05 24.00
N ASP A 58 -6.86 19.95 24.59
CA ASP A 58 -7.90 20.97 24.47
C ASP A 58 -7.44 22.31 25.08
N GLY A 59 -6.90 22.29 26.31
CA GLY A 59 -6.39 23.46 26.98
C GLY A 59 -5.26 24.17 26.22
N GLU A 60 -4.36 23.41 25.61
CA GLU A 60 -3.25 23.93 24.79
C GLU A 60 -3.75 24.60 23.51
N ILE A 61 -4.72 23.99 22.83
CA ILE A 61 -5.33 24.54 21.62
C ILE A 61 -6.08 25.85 21.97
N LYS A 62 -6.88 25.87 23.02
CA LYS A 62 -7.60 27.09 23.49
C LYS A 62 -6.63 28.21 23.83
N THR A 63 -5.55 27.90 24.55
CA THR A 63 -4.52 28.87 24.87
C THR A 63 -3.82 29.40 23.62
N PHE A 64 -3.50 28.52 22.68
CA PHE A 64 -2.86 28.88 21.41
C PHE A 64 -3.77 29.79 20.57
N THR A 65 -5.06 29.42 20.40
CA THR A 65 -6.03 30.22 19.64
C THR A 65 -6.25 31.60 20.21
N ALA A 66 -6.38 31.70 21.55
CA ALA A 66 -6.51 32.98 22.26
C ALA A 66 -5.27 33.86 22.07
N THR A 67 -4.06 33.28 22.22
CA THR A 67 -2.80 34.04 22.12
C THR A 67 -2.49 34.49 20.70
N LYS A 68 -2.68 33.64 19.72
CA LYS A 68 -2.35 33.90 18.30
C LYS A 68 -3.50 34.52 17.51
N LYS A 69 -4.71 34.61 18.09
CA LYS A 69 -5.94 35.09 17.44
C LYS A 69 -6.28 34.30 16.14
N ILE A 70 -6.00 33.01 16.12
CA ILE A 70 -6.31 32.11 15.01
C ILE A 70 -7.60 31.35 15.36
N LYS A 71 -8.68 31.57 14.61
CA LYS A 71 -9.99 30.94 14.90
C LYS A 71 -10.01 29.42 14.66
N LEU A 72 -9.30 28.94 13.63
CA LEU A 72 -9.32 27.54 13.21
C LEU A 72 -7.88 27.07 12.92
N PRO A 73 -7.11 26.70 13.96
CA PRO A 73 -5.73 26.27 13.79
C PRO A 73 -5.63 24.90 13.11
N LEU A 74 -4.56 24.69 12.33
CA LEU A 74 -4.15 23.39 11.80
C LEU A 74 -3.22 22.71 12.82
N ILE A 75 -3.68 21.60 13.36
CA ILE A 75 -2.96 20.80 14.37
C ILE A 75 -2.49 19.51 13.74
N VAL A 76 -1.22 19.18 13.92
CA VAL A 76 -0.64 17.89 13.50
C VAL A 76 -0.35 17.05 14.74
N ILE A 77 -0.85 15.80 14.76
CA ILE A 77 -0.50 14.79 15.76
C ILE A 77 0.18 13.63 15.03
N ASP A 78 1.50 13.54 15.19
CA ASP A 78 2.34 12.53 14.54
C ASP A 78 2.40 11.24 15.37
N GLU A 79 2.15 10.07 14.74
CA GLU A 79 2.09 8.73 15.33
C GLU A 79 0.99 8.59 16.40
N VAL A 80 -0.23 9.05 16.07
CA VAL A 80 -1.38 9.11 17.00
C VAL A 80 -1.74 7.75 17.63
N GLN A 81 -1.40 6.63 16.97
CA GLN A 81 -1.62 5.30 17.52
C GLN A 81 -0.82 5.01 18.80
N LYS A 82 0.14 5.86 19.17
CA LYS A 82 0.86 5.74 20.45
C LYS A 82 0.07 6.24 21.65
N VAL A 83 -0.89 7.15 21.42
CA VAL A 83 -1.83 7.66 22.44
C VAL A 83 -3.22 7.81 21.81
N PRO A 84 -3.93 6.69 21.56
CA PRO A 84 -5.18 6.68 20.79
C PRO A 84 -6.30 7.51 21.42
N VAL A 85 -6.32 7.66 22.73
CA VAL A 85 -7.32 8.46 23.47
C VAL A 85 -7.34 9.93 23.02
N LEU A 86 -6.27 10.45 22.42
CA LEU A 86 -6.26 11.80 21.84
C LEU A 86 -7.24 11.96 20.68
N LEU A 87 -7.68 10.88 20.03
CA LEU A 87 -8.70 10.97 19.00
C LEU A 87 -10.06 11.34 19.58
N ASP A 88 -10.39 10.88 20.79
CA ASP A 88 -11.65 11.23 21.46
C ASP A 88 -11.68 12.71 21.83
N VAL A 89 -10.58 13.22 22.40
CA VAL A 89 -10.44 14.65 22.70
C VAL A 89 -10.48 15.50 21.40
N ALA A 90 -9.79 15.06 20.37
CA ALA A 90 -9.78 15.77 19.08
C ALA A 90 -11.16 15.71 18.40
N GLN A 91 -11.96 14.67 18.62
CA GLN A 91 -13.32 14.59 18.12
C GLN A 91 -14.18 15.75 18.61
N GLU A 92 -14.13 16.04 19.90
CA GLU A 92 -14.90 17.14 20.51
C GLU A 92 -14.47 18.50 19.90
N ILE A 93 -13.15 18.72 19.75
CA ILE A 93 -12.61 19.94 19.17
C ILE A 93 -13.04 20.11 17.70
N ILE A 94 -13.06 18.99 16.91
CA ILE A 94 -13.54 19.00 15.52
C ILE A 94 -15.03 19.32 15.45
N ASP A 95 -15.84 18.70 16.32
CA ASP A 95 -17.29 18.90 16.36
C ASP A 95 -17.68 20.33 16.73
N ASN A 96 -16.90 20.95 17.59
CA ASN A 96 -17.06 22.35 17.99
C ASN A 96 -16.48 23.35 16.97
N HIS A 97 -15.88 22.87 15.86
CA HIS A 97 -15.18 23.72 14.86
C HIS A 97 -14.04 24.57 15.45
N GLU A 98 -13.32 24.04 16.43
CA GLU A 98 -12.21 24.70 17.12
C GLU A 98 -10.83 24.35 16.57
N GLY A 99 -10.74 23.39 15.63
CA GLY A 99 -9.47 23.00 15.02
C GLY A 99 -9.62 22.04 13.82
N ILE A 100 -8.62 22.03 12.94
CA ILE A 100 -8.46 21.06 11.85
C ILE A 100 -7.25 20.18 12.19
N PHE A 101 -7.39 18.87 12.08
CA PHE A 101 -6.35 17.94 12.46
C PHE A 101 -5.76 17.18 11.27
N ILE A 102 -4.45 16.92 11.34
CA ILE A 102 -3.78 15.89 10.56
C ILE A 102 -3.21 14.88 11.56
N PHE A 103 -3.80 13.71 11.59
CA PHE A 103 -3.29 12.57 12.34
C PHE A 103 -2.42 11.73 11.43
N THR A 104 -1.25 11.27 11.91
CA THR A 104 -0.47 10.27 11.17
C THR A 104 -0.36 8.98 11.95
N GLY A 105 -0.16 7.88 11.22
CA GLY A 105 0.05 6.56 11.81
C GLY A 105 0.66 5.57 10.84
N SER A 106 1.39 4.60 11.39
CA SER A 106 1.95 3.46 10.62
C SER A 106 1.03 2.24 10.63
N SER A 107 0.03 2.20 11.53
CA SER A 107 -0.88 1.07 11.66
C SER A 107 -2.32 1.54 11.86
N ALA A 108 -3.23 1.04 11.03
CA ALA A 108 -4.65 1.23 11.22
C ALA A 108 -5.21 0.34 12.34
N ARG A 109 -4.52 -0.76 12.67
CA ARG A 109 -4.96 -1.76 13.62
C ARG A 109 -4.95 -1.24 15.06
N LYS A 110 -3.86 -0.60 15.49
CA LYS A 110 -3.78 0.01 16.83
C LYS A 110 -4.90 0.99 17.05
N LEU A 111 -5.15 1.83 16.05
CA LEU A 111 -6.24 2.78 16.08
C LEU A 111 -7.63 2.13 16.21
N ARG A 112 -7.82 0.91 15.68
CA ARG A 112 -9.09 0.18 15.77
C ARG A 112 -9.24 -0.67 17.03
N ARG A 113 -8.14 -1.17 17.61
CA ARG A 113 -8.14 -2.15 18.70
C ARG A 113 -8.08 -1.57 20.11
N GLU A 114 -7.23 -0.57 20.32
CA GLU A 114 -6.97 -0.01 21.66
C GLU A 114 -8.06 0.95 22.08
N SER A 115 -8.93 1.23 21.17
CA SER A 115 -10.03 2.12 21.45
C SER A 115 -11.32 1.42 21.02
N ASN A 116 -12.30 1.44 21.89
CA ASN A 116 -13.64 1.73 21.45
C ASN A 116 -13.66 3.07 20.67
N VAL A 117 -12.48 3.61 20.27
CA VAL A 117 -12.25 4.88 19.60
C VAL A 117 -12.76 4.74 18.17
N ASN A 118 -13.78 5.43 17.93
CA ASN A 118 -14.31 5.75 16.62
C ASN A 118 -13.19 6.43 15.80
N LEU A 119 -12.79 5.86 14.66
CA LEU A 119 -11.84 6.49 13.73
C LEU A 119 -12.42 7.78 13.11
N LEU A 120 -13.14 8.57 13.91
CA LEU A 120 -13.77 9.84 13.53
C LEU A 120 -14.58 9.74 12.22
N PRO A 121 -15.54 8.79 12.06
CA PRO A 121 -16.30 8.62 10.82
C PRO A 121 -17.04 9.90 10.47
N GLY A 122 -16.94 10.31 9.20
CA GLY A 122 -17.53 11.54 8.71
C GLY A 122 -16.75 12.83 9.06
N ARG A 123 -15.79 12.79 9.99
CA ARG A 123 -14.99 13.94 10.44
C ARG A 123 -13.63 14.00 9.78
N VAL A 124 -13.01 12.85 9.48
CA VAL A 124 -11.69 12.77 8.84
C VAL A 124 -11.79 12.15 7.46
N ILE A 125 -10.93 12.60 6.56
CA ILE A 125 -10.66 11.94 5.29
C ILE A 125 -9.42 11.07 5.48
N SER A 126 -9.57 9.76 5.26
CA SER A 126 -8.45 8.84 5.33
C SER A 126 -7.67 8.88 4.02
N LEU A 127 -6.39 9.19 4.12
CA LEU A 127 -5.42 9.17 3.03
C LEU A 127 -4.32 8.16 3.34
N ARG A 128 -3.69 7.62 2.29
CA ARG A 128 -2.57 6.70 2.45
C ARG A 128 -1.36 7.20 1.68
N LEU A 129 -0.21 7.23 2.35
CA LEU A 129 1.09 7.49 1.75
C LEU A 129 1.82 6.17 1.55
N ASP A 130 1.93 5.77 0.29
CA ASP A 130 2.68 4.59 -0.15
C ASP A 130 4.15 4.94 -0.49
N PRO A 131 5.03 3.97 -0.76
CA PRO A 131 6.33 4.22 -1.36
C PRO A 131 6.23 4.98 -2.69
N LEU A 132 7.36 5.49 -3.20
CA LEU A 132 7.40 6.30 -4.43
C LEU A 132 6.86 5.54 -5.64
N ILE A 133 6.16 6.26 -6.51
CA ILE A 133 5.76 5.77 -7.83
C ILE A 133 6.83 6.11 -8.88
N ILE A 134 6.76 5.49 -10.06
CA ILE A 134 7.72 5.68 -11.17
C ILE A 134 7.96 7.16 -11.48
N SER A 135 6.90 7.98 -11.47
CA SER A 135 7.02 9.41 -11.79
C SER A 135 7.76 10.23 -10.72
N GLU A 136 7.92 9.71 -9.52
CA GLU A 136 8.62 10.35 -8.41
C GLU A 136 10.08 9.89 -8.29
N ILE A 137 10.46 8.79 -8.94
CA ILE A 137 11.81 8.21 -8.92
C ILE A 137 12.65 8.88 -10.03
N LYS A 138 13.78 9.49 -9.65
CA LYS A 138 14.68 10.18 -10.59
C LYS A 138 15.44 9.21 -11.49
N SER A 139 16.05 8.17 -10.92
CA SER A 139 16.74 7.11 -11.66
C SER A 139 15.76 5.97 -11.90
N LYS A 140 15.45 5.69 -13.17
CA LYS A 140 14.41 4.73 -13.54
C LYS A 140 15.01 3.43 -14.09
N GLU A 141 16.04 2.91 -13.43
CA GLU A 141 16.54 1.59 -13.75
C GLU A 141 15.60 0.53 -13.17
N LEU A 142 14.93 -0.22 -14.05
CA LEU A 142 13.91 -1.18 -13.67
C LEU A 142 14.46 -2.25 -12.71
N LEU A 143 15.66 -2.78 -12.99
CA LEU A 143 16.30 -3.77 -12.12
C LEU A 143 16.54 -3.22 -10.70
N ASP A 144 16.95 -1.96 -10.59
CA ASP A 144 17.18 -1.33 -9.29
C ASP A 144 15.88 -1.24 -8.48
N ILE A 145 14.79 -0.87 -9.14
CA ILE A 145 13.45 -0.82 -8.52
C ILE A 145 12.98 -2.22 -8.09
N LEU A 146 13.18 -3.23 -8.93
CA LEU A 146 12.78 -4.61 -8.61
C LEU A 146 13.58 -5.18 -7.44
N MET A 147 14.87 -4.84 -7.31
CA MET A 147 15.74 -5.36 -6.26
C MET A 147 15.66 -4.58 -4.95
N TYR A 148 15.61 -3.26 -5.02
CA TYR A 148 15.69 -2.40 -3.83
C TYR A 148 14.39 -1.69 -3.48
N GLY A 149 13.34 -1.86 -4.29
CA GLY A 149 12.04 -1.23 -4.04
C GLY A 149 12.03 0.28 -4.30
N SER A 150 11.11 0.94 -3.66
CA SER A 150 10.81 2.36 -3.91
C SER A 150 10.60 3.18 -2.62
N LEU A 151 11.10 2.71 -1.49
CA LEU A 151 11.12 3.51 -0.27
C LEU A 151 11.99 4.76 -0.47
N PRO A 152 11.51 5.96 -0.10
CA PRO A 152 12.25 7.22 -0.34
C PRO A 152 13.68 7.23 0.22
N GLY A 153 13.88 6.65 1.41
CA GLY A 153 15.20 6.52 2.03
C GLY A 153 16.15 5.65 1.20
N ILE A 154 15.66 4.56 0.63
CA ILE A 154 16.45 3.59 -0.13
C ILE A 154 16.78 4.11 -1.53
N VAL A 155 15.78 4.66 -2.24
CA VAL A 155 15.95 5.15 -3.62
C VAL A 155 17.04 6.22 -3.73
N ASN A 156 17.20 7.05 -2.71
CA ASN A 156 18.17 8.14 -2.70
C ASN A 156 19.59 7.72 -2.31
N LEU A 157 19.81 6.46 -1.92
CA LEU A 157 21.15 5.97 -1.57
C LEU A 157 21.99 5.70 -2.84
N PRO A 158 23.26 6.16 -2.87
CA PRO A 158 24.10 6.07 -4.07
C PRO A 158 24.69 4.68 -4.32
N GLN A 159 24.78 3.83 -3.29
CA GLN A 159 25.47 2.56 -3.37
C GLN A 159 24.53 1.39 -3.03
N SER A 160 24.62 0.33 -3.82
CA SER A 160 23.84 -0.90 -3.62
C SER A 160 24.05 -1.52 -2.22
N LYS A 161 25.27 -1.46 -1.70
CA LYS A 161 25.60 -1.96 -0.37
C LYS A 161 24.82 -1.22 0.72
N LEU A 162 24.74 0.11 0.65
CA LEU A 162 23.98 0.91 1.61
C LEU A 162 22.47 0.63 1.52
N LYS A 163 21.94 0.44 0.30
CA LYS A 163 20.55 0.04 0.11
C LYS A 163 20.23 -1.29 0.77
N GLU A 164 21.16 -2.26 0.67
CA GLU A 164 21.01 -3.57 1.28
C GLU A 164 21.01 -3.47 2.82
N GLU A 165 22.01 -2.80 3.40
CA GLU A 165 22.13 -2.59 4.85
C GLU A 165 20.88 -1.92 5.44
N GLU A 166 20.33 -0.90 4.77
CA GLU A 166 19.12 -0.22 5.20
C GLU A 166 17.87 -1.10 5.07
N LEU A 167 17.76 -1.91 4.02
CA LEU A 167 16.65 -2.86 3.85
C LEU A 167 16.70 -3.99 4.90
N GLU A 168 17.89 -4.52 5.19
CA GLU A 168 18.09 -5.51 6.25
C GLU A 168 17.68 -4.94 7.61
N SER A 169 18.16 -3.73 7.92
CA SER A 169 17.75 -3.00 9.13
C SER A 169 16.24 -2.77 9.18
N TYR A 170 15.63 -2.43 8.06
CA TYR A 170 14.17 -2.25 7.97
C TYR A 170 13.44 -3.54 8.35
N VAL A 171 13.82 -4.68 7.76
CA VAL A 171 13.15 -5.96 7.98
C VAL A 171 13.35 -6.44 9.40
N THR A 172 14.59 -6.43 9.91
CA THR A 172 14.91 -6.97 11.24
C THR A 172 14.42 -6.10 12.38
N THR A 173 14.50 -4.78 12.24
CA THR A 173 14.16 -3.85 13.32
C THR A 173 12.71 -3.40 13.28
N TYR A 174 12.24 -2.96 12.10
CA TYR A 174 10.90 -2.37 12.01
C TYR A 174 9.81 -3.38 11.71
N LEU A 175 10.01 -4.24 10.71
CA LEU A 175 8.99 -5.16 10.29
C LEU A 175 8.69 -6.20 11.38
N GLU A 176 9.73 -6.80 11.96
CA GLU A 176 9.55 -7.75 13.03
C GLU A 176 9.02 -7.11 14.33
N GLU A 177 9.54 -5.96 14.74
CA GLU A 177 9.08 -5.28 15.96
C GLU A 177 7.65 -4.74 15.82
N GLU A 178 7.32 -4.13 14.70
CA GLU A 178 5.97 -3.59 14.47
C GLU A 178 4.96 -4.72 14.50
N VAL A 179 5.22 -5.79 13.80
CA VAL A 179 4.33 -6.95 13.79
C VAL A 179 4.29 -7.64 15.15
N ARG A 180 5.42 -7.73 15.87
CA ARG A 180 5.44 -8.24 17.25
C ARG A 180 4.59 -7.40 18.18
N SER A 181 4.68 -6.08 18.08
CA SER A 181 3.90 -5.17 18.94
C SER A 181 2.40 -5.18 18.62
N GLU A 182 2.04 -5.45 17.38
CA GLU A 182 0.66 -5.54 16.91
C GLU A 182 0.07 -6.95 17.08
N ALA A 183 0.91 -7.95 16.98
CA ALA A 183 0.51 -9.32 17.13
C ALA A 183 0.48 -9.68 18.62
N ILE A 184 -0.69 -10.04 19.12
CA ILE A 184 -0.82 -10.92 20.29
C ILE A 184 -0.30 -12.31 19.87
N VAL A 185 0.84 -12.37 19.20
CA VAL A 185 1.49 -13.62 18.82
C VAL A 185 2.26 -14.10 20.01
N ARG A 186 1.65 -14.97 20.80
CA ARG A 186 2.29 -15.62 21.94
C ARG A 186 3.50 -16.45 21.56
N ASN A 187 3.63 -16.80 20.26
CA ASN A 187 4.72 -17.64 19.75
C ASN A 187 5.39 -16.97 18.52
N LEU A 188 6.55 -16.36 18.74
CA LEU A 188 7.28 -15.56 17.74
C LEU A 188 7.94 -16.41 16.64
N GLY A 189 8.32 -17.67 16.94
CA GLY A 189 8.99 -18.54 15.98
C GLY A 189 8.15 -18.83 14.72
N PRO A 190 6.91 -19.36 14.88
CA PRO A 190 6.00 -19.58 13.75
C PRO A 190 5.67 -18.32 12.96
N PHE A 191 5.59 -17.15 13.61
CA PHE A 191 5.32 -15.91 12.92
C PHE A 191 6.48 -15.43 12.05
N GLY A 192 7.73 -15.52 12.55
CA GLY A 192 8.92 -15.18 11.74
C GLY A 192 9.03 -16.07 10.50
N ARG A 193 8.77 -17.38 10.64
CA ARG A 193 8.73 -18.30 9.50
C ARG A 193 7.57 -17.99 8.54
N PHE A 194 6.42 -17.62 9.07
CA PHE A 194 5.29 -17.17 8.26
C PHE A 194 5.65 -15.93 7.43
N LEU A 195 6.31 -14.94 8.03
CA LEU A 195 6.70 -13.70 7.34
C LEU A 195 7.62 -13.97 6.15
N GLU A 196 8.62 -14.86 6.32
CA GLU A 196 9.53 -15.28 5.27
C GLU A 196 8.78 -15.97 4.12
N LEU A 197 7.90 -16.93 4.44
CA LEU A 197 7.09 -17.63 3.45
C LEU A 197 6.06 -16.71 2.77
N ALA A 198 5.41 -15.82 3.51
CA ALA A 198 4.48 -14.85 2.95
C ALA A 198 5.18 -13.89 1.96
N ALA A 199 6.43 -13.49 2.27
CA ALA A 199 7.24 -12.69 1.37
C ALA A 199 7.67 -13.47 0.12
N SER A 200 8.06 -14.74 0.26
CA SER A 200 8.41 -15.62 -0.84
C SER A 200 7.23 -15.88 -1.78
N GLU A 201 6.03 -16.13 -1.24
CA GLU A 201 4.79 -16.38 -1.99
C GLU A 201 4.07 -15.09 -2.44
N SER A 202 4.65 -13.90 -2.19
CA SER A 202 4.07 -12.63 -2.63
C SER A 202 3.86 -12.62 -4.14
N GLY A 203 2.66 -12.18 -4.58
CA GLY A 203 2.23 -12.20 -5.98
C GLY A 203 1.61 -13.54 -6.43
N SER A 204 1.78 -14.61 -5.65
CA SER A 204 1.19 -15.92 -5.94
C SER A 204 -0.22 -16.04 -5.33
N ILE A 205 -1.01 -16.96 -5.88
CA ILE A 205 -2.30 -17.33 -5.28
C ILE A 205 -2.06 -18.14 -4.02
N ILE A 206 -2.53 -17.67 -2.90
CA ILE A 206 -2.21 -18.23 -1.59
C ILE A 206 -2.99 -19.51 -1.30
N ASN A 207 -2.26 -20.54 -0.86
CA ASN A 207 -2.81 -21.76 -0.30
C ASN A 207 -2.60 -21.80 1.22
N LEU A 208 -3.60 -21.35 1.98
CA LEU A 208 -3.54 -21.29 3.45
C LEU A 208 -3.27 -22.65 4.09
N ARG A 209 -3.75 -23.77 3.49
CA ARG A 209 -3.52 -25.12 4.01
C ARG A 209 -2.05 -25.55 3.84
N LYS A 210 -1.46 -25.28 2.67
CA LYS A 210 -0.05 -25.55 2.43
C LYS A 210 0.81 -24.80 3.44
N LEU A 211 0.61 -23.50 3.60
CA LEU A 211 1.35 -22.68 4.57
C LEU A 211 1.15 -23.16 6.01
N SER A 212 -0.06 -23.57 6.38
CA SER A 212 -0.35 -24.08 7.72
C SER A 212 0.44 -25.35 8.04
N GLN A 213 0.55 -26.27 7.08
CA GLN A 213 1.33 -27.50 7.21
C GLN A 213 2.83 -27.20 7.34
N GLU A 214 3.34 -26.29 6.51
CA GLU A 214 4.75 -25.94 6.46
C GLU A 214 5.24 -25.21 7.73
N ILE A 215 4.37 -24.40 8.32
CA ILE A 215 4.68 -23.62 9.53
C ILE A 215 4.35 -24.40 10.82
N GLY A 216 3.42 -25.36 10.74
CA GLY A 216 2.97 -26.14 11.88
C GLY A 216 1.92 -25.42 12.77
N VAL A 217 1.08 -24.56 12.17
CA VAL A 217 -0.03 -23.87 12.85
C VAL A 217 -1.34 -24.09 12.10
N SER A 218 -2.47 -23.75 12.70
CA SER A 218 -3.79 -23.89 12.05
C SER A 218 -3.91 -22.93 10.84
N HIS A 219 -4.75 -23.30 9.85
CA HIS A 219 -5.04 -22.43 8.71
C HIS A 219 -5.74 -21.13 9.13
N THR A 220 -6.49 -21.14 10.22
CA THR A 220 -7.12 -19.95 10.81
C THR A 220 -6.08 -19.02 11.42
N THR A 221 -5.00 -19.56 11.99
CA THR A 221 -3.85 -18.79 12.48
C THR A 221 -3.15 -18.11 11.30
N ILE A 222 -2.92 -18.83 10.18
CA ILE A 222 -2.34 -18.25 8.97
C ILE A 222 -3.19 -17.11 8.44
N ALA A 223 -4.51 -17.28 8.36
CA ALA A 223 -5.44 -16.22 7.95
C ALA A 223 -5.33 -14.99 8.87
N SER A 224 -5.24 -15.21 10.20
CA SER A 224 -5.02 -14.12 11.16
C SER A 224 -3.68 -13.42 10.97
N TYR A 225 -2.62 -14.13 10.60
CA TYR A 225 -1.33 -13.55 10.31
C TYR A 225 -1.36 -12.67 9.06
N PHE A 226 -2.01 -13.10 7.98
CA PHE A 226 -2.23 -12.25 6.80
C PHE A 226 -3.04 -11.00 7.16
N GLN A 227 -4.10 -11.14 7.96
CA GLN A 227 -4.88 -9.98 8.43
C GLN A 227 -4.02 -8.99 9.23
N ILE A 228 -3.08 -9.46 10.07
CA ILE A 228 -2.14 -8.61 10.78
C ILE A 228 -1.26 -7.83 9.80
N LEU A 229 -0.67 -8.49 8.80
CA LEU A 229 0.16 -7.81 7.80
C LEU A 229 -0.63 -6.77 6.98
N GLU A 230 -1.89 -7.07 6.64
CA GLU A 230 -2.79 -6.15 5.95
C GLU A 230 -3.12 -4.93 6.82
N ASP A 231 -3.49 -5.14 8.08
CA ASP A 231 -3.80 -4.07 9.04
C ASP A 231 -2.58 -3.18 9.34
N CYS A 232 -1.35 -3.75 9.28
CA CYS A 232 -0.09 -3.02 9.41
C CYS A 232 0.36 -2.37 8.09
N LEU A 233 -0.43 -2.47 7.03
CA LEU A 233 -0.15 -1.91 5.70
C LEU A 233 1.10 -2.51 5.03
N ILE A 234 1.53 -3.69 5.45
CA ILE A 234 2.72 -4.40 4.93
C ILE A 234 2.37 -5.15 3.64
N ILE A 235 1.12 -5.61 3.53
CA ILE A 235 0.63 -6.29 2.33
C ILE A 235 -0.63 -5.65 1.78
N GLU A 236 -0.83 -5.84 0.47
CA GLU A 236 -2.04 -5.53 -0.27
C GLU A 236 -2.75 -6.82 -0.63
N ARG A 237 -4.01 -6.92 -0.28
CA ARG A 237 -4.86 -8.05 -0.64
C ARG A 237 -5.50 -7.82 -2.00
N ILE A 238 -5.34 -8.75 -2.91
CA ILE A 238 -5.88 -8.72 -4.26
C ILE A 238 -6.90 -9.84 -4.43
N GLU A 239 -8.14 -9.45 -4.64
CA GLU A 239 -9.25 -10.38 -4.85
C GLU A 239 -9.34 -10.80 -6.32
N PRO A 240 -9.70 -12.06 -6.62
CA PRO A 240 -9.96 -12.48 -7.99
C PRO A 240 -11.31 -11.97 -8.50
N ILE A 241 -11.47 -11.96 -9.83
CA ILE A 241 -12.81 -11.94 -10.43
C ILE A 241 -13.43 -13.32 -10.27
N THR A 242 -14.58 -13.40 -9.61
CA THR A 242 -15.27 -14.65 -9.29
C THR A 242 -16.56 -14.87 -10.08
N LYS A 243 -17.00 -13.85 -10.86
CA LYS A 243 -18.24 -13.91 -11.65
C LYS A 243 -17.89 -14.11 -13.13
N SER A 244 -18.42 -15.15 -13.75
CA SER A 244 -18.38 -15.41 -15.18
C SER A 244 -19.72 -15.99 -15.63
N LYS A 245 -20.11 -15.66 -16.87
CA LYS A 245 -21.29 -16.23 -17.52
C LYS A 245 -21.04 -17.62 -18.11
N THR A 246 -19.80 -17.92 -18.45
CA THR A 246 -19.38 -19.12 -19.18
C THR A 246 -18.61 -20.10 -18.35
N ARG A 247 -17.91 -19.67 -17.29
CA ARG A 247 -17.03 -20.48 -16.48
C ARG A 247 -17.63 -20.79 -15.11
N LYS A 248 -17.64 -22.08 -14.76
CA LYS A 248 -18.18 -22.57 -13.47
C LYS A 248 -17.15 -22.58 -12.34
N LYS A 249 -15.84 -22.61 -12.68
CA LYS A 249 -14.74 -22.78 -11.72
C LYS A 249 -13.73 -21.64 -11.88
N LEU A 250 -14.03 -20.47 -11.31
CA LEU A 250 -13.01 -19.44 -11.15
C LEU A 250 -12.32 -19.56 -9.79
N THR A 251 -11.04 -19.19 -9.76
CA THR A 251 -10.27 -19.12 -8.50
C THR A 251 -10.96 -18.17 -7.53
N LYS A 252 -11.07 -18.61 -6.27
CA LYS A 252 -11.59 -17.80 -5.15
C LYS A 252 -10.50 -17.39 -4.17
N ALA A 253 -9.34 -18.05 -4.22
CA ALA A 253 -8.21 -17.71 -3.38
C ALA A 253 -7.58 -16.40 -3.85
N GLU A 254 -7.03 -15.66 -2.91
CA GLU A 254 -6.52 -14.31 -3.08
C GLU A 254 -5.01 -14.32 -3.37
N LYS A 255 -4.51 -13.23 -3.98
CA LYS A 255 -3.08 -12.90 -4.02
C LYS A 255 -2.79 -11.86 -2.95
N TYR A 256 -1.55 -11.84 -2.43
CA TYR A 256 -1.06 -10.76 -1.58
C TYR A 256 0.22 -10.20 -2.17
N LEU A 257 0.34 -8.87 -2.19
CA LEU A 257 1.55 -8.17 -2.58
C LEU A 257 2.16 -7.50 -1.35
N PHE A 258 3.45 -7.67 -1.13
CA PHE A 258 4.15 -6.82 -0.17
C PHE A 258 4.13 -5.37 -0.67
N PHE A 259 4.02 -4.42 0.25
CA PHE A 259 3.91 -3.01 -0.08
C PHE A 259 5.14 -2.44 -0.80
N ASP A 260 6.29 -3.12 -0.72
CA ASP A 260 7.55 -2.74 -1.36
C ASP A 260 8.37 -3.97 -1.75
N LEU A 261 8.98 -3.97 -2.95
CA LEU A 261 9.70 -5.14 -3.47
C LEU A 261 11.06 -5.36 -2.81
N GLY A 262 11.76 -4.30 -2.41
CA GLY A 262 13.02 -4.40 -1.69
C GLY A 262 12.81 -5.02 -0.31
N VAL A 263 11.82 -4.53 0.43
CA VAL A 263 11.41 -5.11 1.72
C VAL A 263 10.96 -6.56 1.55
N ARG A 264 10.17 -6.86 0.52
CA ARG A 264 9.73 -8.22 0.19
C ARG A 264 10.92 -9.16 -0.04
N ARG A 265 11.89 -8.74 -0.88
CA ARG A 265 13.06 -9.55 -1.23
C ARG A 265 13.88 -9.92 0.01
N VAL A 266 14.19 -8.92 0.84
CA VAL A 266 14.97 -9.17 2.06
C VAL A 266 14.18 -10.01 3.07
N ALA A 267 12.89 -9.78 3.24
CA ALA A 267 12.03 -10.58 4.11
C ALA A 267 11.94 -12.05 3.64
N ALA A 268 11.99 -12.31 2.33
CA ALA A 268 12.04 -13.64 1.74
C ALA A 268 13.45 -14.26 1.75
N ARG A 269 14.47 -13.56 2.27
CA ARG A 269 15.88 -13.96 2.25
C ARG A 269 16.44 -14.25 0.87
N GLU A 270 15.96 -13.51 -0.13
CA GLU A 270 16.40 -13.65 -1.52
C GLU A 270 17.59 -12.72 -1.80
N GLY A 271 18.58 -13.23 -2.56
CA GLY A 271 19.72 -12.44 -3.02
C GLY A 271 19.36 -11.44 -4.12
N ILE A 272 20.35 -10.62 -4.52
CA ILE A 272 20.17 -9.59 -5.57
C ILE A 272 20.15 -10.22 -6.97
N GLN A 273 20.91 -11.30 -7.17
CA GLN A 273 20.92 -12.01 -8.46
C GLN A 273 19.68 -12.89 -8.57
N GLN A 274 18.82 -12.57 -9.52
CA GLN A 274 17.56 -13.27 -9.74
C GLN A 274 17.52 -13.90 -11.13
N PRO A 275 17.03 -15.15 -11.25
CA PRO A 275 16.80 -15.76 -12.56
C PRO A 275 15.69 -15.02 -13.32
N ARG A 276 15.70 -15.14 -14.66
CA ARG A 276 14.76 -14.44 -15.55
C ARG A 276 13.29 -14.68 -15.19
N GLU A 277 12.94 -15.89 -14.80
CA GLU A 277 11.58 -16.24 -14.36
C GLU A 277 11.16 -15.44 -13.13
N ARG A 278 12.07 -15.30 -12.15
CA ARG A 278 11.81 -14.53 -10.93
C ARG A 278 11.69 -13.03 -11.24
N LEU A 279 12.48 -12.51 -12.18
CA LEU A 279 12.34 -11.12 -12.66
C LEU A 279 10.97 -10.87 -13.29
N GLY A 280 10.42 -11.83 -14.04
CA GLY A 280 9.05 -11.77 -14.55
C GLY A 280 8.01 -11.64 -13.46
N MET A 281 8.11 -12.48 -12.41
CA MET A 281 7.21 -12.43 -11.25
C MET A 281 7.33 -11.11 -10.46
N LEU A 282 8.55 -10.59 -10.28
CA LEU A 282 8.77 -9.30 -9.62
C LEU A 282 8.24 -8.14 -10.45
N PHE A 283 8.37 -8.22 -11.77
CA PHE A 283 7.84 -7.24 -12.69
C PHE A 283 6.30 -7.20 -12.66
N GLU A 284 5.65 -8.36 -12.62
CA GLU A 284 4.19 -8.43 -12.41
C GLU A 284 3.78 -7.71 -11.13
N GLN A 285 4.42 -8.03 -10.00
CA GLN A 285 4.14 -7.40 -8.71
C GLN A 285 4.39 -5.89 -8.75
N PHE A 286 5.49 -5.45 -9.38
CA PHE A 286 5.82 -4.04 -9.54
C PHE A 286 4.70 -3.28 -10.26
N ILE A 287 4.20 -3.80 -11.38
CA ILE A 287 3.10 -3.17 -12.11
C ILE A 287 1.83 -3.12 -11.26
N GLY A 288 1.49 -4.21 -10.56
CA GLY A 288 0.34 -4.23 -9.66
C GLY A 288 0.42 -3.16 -8.56
N LEU A 289 1.58 -3.03 -7.91
CA LEU A 289 1.81 -2.02 -6.88
C LEU A 289 1.75 -0.60 -7.45
N GLU A 290 2.32 -0.36 -8.63
CA GLU A 290 2.30 0.92 -9.30
C GLU A 290 0.86 1.37 -9.61
N LEU A 291 0.02 0.47 -10.14
CA LEU A 291 -1.38 0.74 -10.41
C LEU A 291 -2.16 1.10 -9.13
N ILE A 292 -1.95 0.35 -8.03
CA ILE A 292 -2.60 0.62 -6.75
C ILE A 292 -2.20 2.00 -6.20
N ARG A 293 -0.91 2.30 -6.15
CA ARG A 293 -0.37 3.55 -5.62
C ARG A 293 -0.86 4.76 -6.42
N CYS A 294 -0.82 4.66 -7.74
CA CYS A 294 -1.31 5.72 -8.63
C CYS A 294 -2.82 5.96 -8.48
N SER A 295 -3.61 4.89 -8.31
CA SER A 295 -5.04 5.01 -8.02
C SER A 295 -5.29 5.84 -6.76
N ARG A 296 -4.57 5.54 -5.69
CA ARG A 296 -4.69 6.27 -4.41
C ARG A 296 -4.27 7.73 -4.53
N MET A 297 -3.17 8.01 -5.24
CA MET A 297 -2.68 9.37 -5.46
C MET A 297 -3.63 10.23 -6.30
N LYS A 298 -4.35 9.63 -7.26
CA LYS A 298 -5.28 10.34 -8.15
C LYS A 298 -6.70 10.37 -7.60
N SER A 299 -6.93 9.86 -6.40
CA SER A 299 -8.26 9.72 -5.77
C SER A 299 -9.27 9.00 -6.68
N ARG A 300 -8.78 8.20 -7.63
CA ARG A 300 -9.60 7.42 -8.55
C ARG A 300 -9.88 6.06 -7.95
N LYS A 301 -11.13 5.79 -7.68
CA LYS A 301 -11.56 4.54 -7.05
C LYS A 301 -11.79 3.47 -8.10
N PHE A 302 -10.87 2.55 -8.23
CA PHE A 302 -11.08 1.25 -8.85
C PHE A 302 -10.61 0.14 -7.90
N LYS A 303 -10.96 -1.11 -8.19
CA LYS A 303 -10.38 -2.27 -7.52
C LYS A 303 -9.39 -2.93 -8.46
N LEU A 304 -8.16 -3.15 -8.00
CA LEU A 304 -7.24 -4.02 -8.72
C LEU A 304 -7.61 -5.46 -8.39
N ARG A 305 -7.80 -6.26 -9.42
CA ARG A 305 -8.13 -7.69 -9.34
C ARG A 305 -7.23 -8.50 -10.25
N PHE A 306 -7.36 -9.80 -10.21
CA PHE A 306 -6.81 -10.71 -11.21
C PHE A 306 -7.90 -11.67 -11.68
N TRP A 307 -7.65 -12.34 -12.79
CA TRP A 307 -8.56 -13.34 -13.32
C TRP A 307 -7.83 -14.63 -13.61
N ARG A 308 -8.35 -15.76 -13.12
CA ARG A 308 -7.76 -17.07 -13.35
C ARG A 308 -8.80 -18.17 -13.34
N ASP A 309 -8.78 -18.97 -14.40
CA ASP A 309 -9.39 -20.28 -14.44
C ASP A 309 -8.35 -21.31 -13.97
N PRO A 310 -8.60 -22.16 -12.96
CA PRO A 310 -7.63 -23.14 -12.47
C PRO A 310 -7.10 -24.10 -13.53
N ASP A 311 -7.94 -24.42 -14.52
CA ASP A 311 -7.64 -25.37 -15.59
C ASP A 311 -7.38 -24.68 -16.94
N GLY A 312 -7.19 -23.36 -16.94
CA GLY A 312 -7.17 -22.60 -18.17
C GLY A 312 -6.41 -21.27 -18.10
N PRO A 313 -6.91 -20.25 -18.82
CA PRO A 313 -6.23 -18.98 -18.96
C PRO A 313 -6.26 -18.14 -17.69
N GLU A 314 -5.27 -17.23 -17.58
CA GLU A 314 -5.18 -16.22 -16.54
C GLU A 314 -4.85 -14.86 -17.14
N VAL A 315 -5.21 -13.79 -16.42
CA VAL A 315 -4.79 -12.41 -16.70
C VAL A 315 -4.27 -11.82 -15.38
N ASP A 316 -3.06 -11.28 -15.42
CA ASP A 316 -2.31 -10.87 -14.23
C ASP A 316 -3.07 -9.82 -13.42
N TRP A 317 -3.53 -8.76 -14.08
CA TRP A 317 -4.21 -7.63 -13.44
C TRP A 317 -5.47 -7.22 -14.21
N ILE A 318 -6.50 -6.86 -13.47
CA ILE A 318 -7.74 -6.30 -13.98
C ILE A 318 -8.04 -5.02 -13.20
N ILE A 319 -8.09 -3.89 -13.91
CA ILE A 319 -8.67 -2.67 -13.35
C ILE A 319 -10.19 -2.83 -13.41
N ASP A 320 -10.82 -2.94 -12.25
CA ASP A 320 -12.27 -3.07 -12.10
C ASP A 320 -12.86 -1.72 -11.69
N ASN A 321 -13.48 -1.02 -12.65
CA ASN A 321 -14.14 0.27 -12.44
C ASN A 321 -15.62 0.13 -12.01
N GLY A 322 -16.08 -1.10 -11.75
CA GLY A 322 -17.48 -1.43 -11.48
C GLY A 322 -18.25 -1.75 -12.78
N ASP A 323 -18.31 -0.82 -13.72
CA ASP A 323 -19.04 -0.99 -14.97
C ASP A 323 -18.19 -1.57 -16.11
N SER A 324 -16.89 -1.44 -16.03
CA SER A 324 -15.95 -1.87 -17.06
C SER A 324 -14.69 -2.48 -16.49
N TYR A 325 -14.04 -3.33 -17.29
CA TYR A 325 -12.77 -3.95 -16.97
C TYR A 325 -11.68 -3.50 -17.95
N VAL A 326 -10.45 -3.32 -17.43
CA VAL A 326 -9.25 -3.14 -18.24
C VAL A 326 -8.28 -4.28 -17.91
N PRO A 327 -8.22 -5.34 -18.75
CA PRO A 327 -7.31 -6.46 -18.52
C PRO A 327 -5.88 -6.09 -18.91
N ILE A 328 -4.93 -6.49 -18.07
CA ILE A 328 -3.50 -6.19 -18.18
C ILE A 328 -2.72 -7.49 -17.96
N GLU A 329 -1.91 -7.84 -18.93
CA GLU A 329 -0.90 -8.89 -18.88
C GLU A 329 0.47 -8.24 -18.73
N THR A 330 1.41 -8.90 -18.08
CA THR A 330 2.78 -8.43 -17.90
C THR A 330 3.78 -9.43 -18.46
N LYS A 331 4.81 -8.98 -19.16
CA LYS A 331 5.87 -9.84 -19.68
C LYS A 331 7.24 -9.17 -19.57
N TRP A 332 8.18 -9.93 -19.02
CA TRP A 332 9.59 -9.53 -18.96
C TRP A 332 10.25 -9.72 -20.33
N THR A 333 9.90 -8.85 -21.28
CA THR A 333 10.41 -8.85 -22.65
C THR A 333 10.38 -7.46 -23.27
N ASP A 334 11.29 -7.19 -24.18
CA ASP A 334 11.32 -5.99 -25.04
C ASP A 334 10.67 -6.20 -26.40
N SER A 335 10.44 -7.47 -26.77
CA SER A 335 9.96 -7.91 -28.07
C SER A 335 8.66 -8.73 -27.92
N PRO A 336 7.52 -8.05 -27.60
CA PRO A 336 6.24 -8.71 -27.38
C PRO A 336 5.69 -9.33 -28.67
N THR A 337 5.03 -10.49 -28.54
CA THR A 337 4.48 -11.26 -29.65
C THR A 337 2.98 -11.53 -29.50
N LYS A 338 2.34 -12.03 -30.57
CA LYS A 338 0.91 -12.41 -30.52
C LYS A 338 0.63 -13.60 -29.59
N SER A 339 1.64 -14.40 -29.27
CA SER A 339 1.49 -15.49 -28.29
C SER A 339 1.32 -14.97 -26.87
N ASP A 340 1.90 -13.81 -26.55
CA ASP A 340 1.88 -13.22 -25.21
C ASP A 340 0.50 -12.64 -24.84
N ILE A 341 -0.39 -12.47 -25.82
CA ILE A 341 -1.71 -11.86 -25.62
C ILE A 341 -2.89 -12.85 -25.71
N LYS A 342 -2.61 -14.15 -25.76
CA LYS A 342 -3.66 -15.18 -25.95
C LYS A 342 -4.73 -15.12 -24.85
N HIS A 343 -4.34 -14.91 -23.61
CA HIS A 343 -5.27 -14.85 -22.47
C HIS A 343 -6.06 -13.53 -22.43
N LEU A 344 -5.45 -12.43 -22.86
CA LEU A 344 -6.17 -11.16 -23.03
C LEU A 344 -7.31 -11.30 -24.04
N LYS A 345 -7.09 -12.03 -25.16
CA LYS A 345 -8.16 -12.29 -26.14
C LYS A 345 -9.31 -13.05 -25.51
N VAL A 346 -8.99 -14.13 -24.79
CA VAL A 346 -10.02 -14.94 -24.10
C VAL A 346 -10.81 -14.08 -23.12
N PHE A 347 -10.15 -13.21 -22.34
CA PHE A 347 -10.81 -12.31 -21.40
C PHE A 347 -11.75 -11.30 -22.12
N LEU A 348 -11.27 -10.65 -23.20
CA LEU A 348 -12.06 -9.69 -23.96
C LEU A 348 -13.27 -10.33 -24.67
N ASP A 349 -13.14 -11.60 -25.04
CA ASP A 349 -14.27 -12.35 -25.62
C ASP A 349 -15.32 -12.70 -24.56
N GLU A 350 -14.90 -12.99 -23.35
CA GLU A 350 -15.79 -13.33 -22.23
C GLU A 350 -16.46 -12.11 -21.59
N TYR A 351 -15.70 -11.03 -21.39
CA TYR A 351 -16.15 -9.80 -20.70
C TYR A 351 -16.31 -8.65 -21.67
N LYS A 352 -17.49 -8.56 -22.32
CA LYS A 352 -17.78 -7.58 -23.38
C LYS A 352 -17.84 -6.12 -22.91
N ASN A 353 -17.85 -5.89 -21.61
CA ASN A 353 -17.66 -4.57 -21.00
C ASN A 353 -16.18 -4.13 -20.91
N SER A 354 -15.26 -4.91 -21.49
CA SER A 354 -13.86 -4.57 -21.67
C SER A 354 -13.61 -4.04 -23.08
N LYS A 355 -13.16 -2.79 -23.22
CA LYS A 355 -12.96 -2.15 -24.53
C LYS A 355 -11.62 -2.49 -25.17
N ALA A 356 -10.59 -2.65 -24.36
CA ALA A 356 -9.21 -2.94 -24.79
C ALA A 356 -8.44 -3.75 -23.74
N GLY A 357 -7.41 -4.47 -24.17
CA GLY A 357 -6.45 -5.17 -23.33
C GLY A 357 -5.04 -4.64 -23.52
N TYR A 358 -4.22 -4.75 -22.48
CA TYR A 358 -2.87 -4.20 -22.49
C TYR A 358 -1.85 -5.25 -22.06
N LEU A 359 -0.75 -5.34 -22.82
CA LEU A 359 0.45 -6.08 -22.45
C LEU A 359 1.51 -5.09 -22.01
N ILE A 360 1.83 -5.04 -20.73
CA ILE A 360 2.88 -4.18 -20.20
C ILE A 360 4.21 -4.94 -20.26
N CYS A 361 5.21 -4.33 -20.92
CA CYS A 361 6.52 -4.93 -21.14
C CYS A 361 7.61 -3.87 -21.28
N GLN A 362 8.82 -4.26 -21.71
CA GLN A 362 9.96 -3.37 -21.91
C GLN A 362 10.05 -2.79 -23.33
N THR A 363 8.96 -2.87 -24.12
CA THR A 363 8.92 -2.26 -25.45
C THR A 363 9.18 -0.75 -25.36
N PRO A 364 9.90 -0.14 -26.32
CA PRO A 364 10.21 1.29 -26.27
C PRO A 364 9.01 2.19 -26.62
N ARG A 365 7.98 1.63 -27.24
CA ARG A 365 6.81 2.39 -27.72
C ARG A 365 5.55 1.53 -27.65
N LYS A 366 4.39 2.18 -27.57
CA LYS A 366 3.08 1.51 -27.66
C LYS A 366 2.90 0.93 -29.07
N VAL A 367 2.55 -0.37 -29.15
CA VAL A 367 2.36 -1.13 -30.39
C VAL A 367 1.04 -1.88 -30.33
N MET A 368 0.26 -1.83 -31.40
CA MET A 368 -0.93 -2.66 -31.55
C MET A 368 -0.52 -4.08 -31.96
N LEU A 369 -0.83 -5.08 -31.11
CA LEU A 369 -0.55 -6.50 -31.39
C LEU A 369 -1.75 -7.22 -32.01
N ASP A 370 -2.97 -6.77 -31.71
CA ASP A 370 -4.21 -7.26 -32.29
C ASP A 370 -5.31 -6.21 -32.15
N LYS A 371 -6.50 -6.46 -32.72
CA LYS A 371 -7.67 -5.59 -32.57
C LYS A 371 -7.94 -5.33 -31.09
N ASN A 372 -7.84 -4.06 -30.68
CA ASN A 372 -8.02 -3.60 -29.30
C ASN A 372 -7.07 -4.19 -28.26
N ILE A 373 -5.91 -4.73 -28.67
CA ILE A 373 -4.86 -5.20 -27.74
C ILE A 373 -3.54 -4.54 -28.09
N PHE A 374 -2.96 -3.87 -27.08
CA PHE A 374 -1.76 -3.06 -27.22
C PHE A 374 -0.66 -3.54 -26.28
N ALA A 375 0.57 -3.68 -26.80
CA ALA A 375 1.76 -3.69 -25.96
C ALA A 375 2.16 -2.25 -25.65
N MET A 376 2.63 -1.99 -24.43
CA MET A 376 3.03 -0.65 -24.01
C MET A 376 4.23 -0.68 -23.07
N PRO A 377 5.05 0.39 -23.05
CA PRO A 377 6.14 0.54 -22.11
C PRO A 377 5.64 0.50 -20.65
N TRP A 378 6.40 -0.15 -19.79
CA TRP A 378 6.06 -0.19 -18.36
C TRP A 378 6.02 1.20 -17.70
N GLN A 379 6.80 2.15 -18.21
CA GLN A 379 6.80 3.54 -17.75
C GLN A 379 5.46 4.23 -17.94
N ASP A 380 4.67 3.77 -18.92
CA ASP A 380 3.38 4.35 -19.30
C ASP A 380 2.20 3.66 -18.61
N ALA A 381 2.44 2.65 -17.75
CA ALA A 381 1.38 1.88 -17.06
C ALA A 381 0.35 2.80 -16.35
N ASN A 382 0.82 3.92 -15.79
CA ASN A 382 -0.01 4.91 -15.10
C ASN A 382 -1.01 5.65 -16.00
N SER A 383 -0.81 5.64 -17.31
CA SER A 383 -1.75 6.22 -18.27
C SER A 383 -3.09 5.45 -18.31
N LEU A 384 -3.08 4.15 -17.96
CA LEU A 384 -4.29 3.32 -17.90
C LEU A 384 -5.26 3.77 -16.80
N ILE A 385 -4.79 4.51 -15.81
CA ILE A 385 -5.61 5.07 -14.73
C ILE A 385 -6.20 6.43 -15.11
N THR A 386 -5.66 7.09 -16.13
CA THR A 386 -6.07 8.44 -16.53
C THR A 386 -6.94 8.47 -17.79
N SER A 387 -7.05 7.33 -18.50
CA SER A 387 -7.76 7.26 -19.79
C SER A 387 -9.26 7.20 -19.57
N GLU A 388 -9.91 8.35 -19.62
CA GLU A 388 -11.23 8.62 -20.15
C GLU A 388 -11.26 10.00 -20.74
#